data_f889edf4a4b3e9dabf2f270e70dc0007
#
_entry.id   f889edf4a4b3e9dabf2f270e70dc0007
#
_cell.length_a   1.000
_cell.length_b   1.000
_cell.length_c   1.000
_cell.angle_alpha   90.00
_cell.angle_beta   90.00
_cell.angle_gamma   90.00
#
_symmetry.space_group_name_H-M   'P 1'
#
loop_
_entity.id
_entity.type
_entity.pdbx_description
1 polymer ?
#
loop_
_entity_poly.entity_id
_entity_poly.type
_entity_poly.pdbx_seq_one_letter_code
_entity_poly.pdbx_strand_id
1 'polypeptide(L)'
;MVQVKPNWHDSSDLIGYVSRVSGKAEFVAGEFLKFIAKAWENTETPYFLCLDEMNLAPVEQYFAEYLSVIESRKSHEDGTVTTDPILEKSAEDWYRVLTSELTNDDNVRNRFLEEGICIPQNFIVVGTVNMDETTFSFSRKVLDRAMTIEMNEVDLHGGLTKRHESIGKLSNAELVGSAVEGVDVYNDYTDVCDIALGYLQKVNDVLEGTPFKVAYRTRNEFLLYVVNNLPYCKDENGNDLEQGYVIARALDEITSMKVLSRIEGDDTKVSDELLDNLSKAIEDGLKTVSGEENTVKSISLAKLKEMKAKLVSGYTSFWS
;
A
#
# COMPACT_ATOMS: atom_id res chain seq x y z
N MET A 1 -10.52 8.83 -10.78
CA MET A 1 -11.19 7.63 -10.26
C MET A 1 -11.55 6.75 -11.46
N VAL A 2 -11.26 5.47 -11.39
CA VAL A 2 -11.54 4.46 -12.41
C VAL A 2 -12.37 3.36 -11.75
N GLN A 3 -13.57 3.13 -12.23
CA GLN A 3 -14.43 2.07 -11.72
C GLN A 3 -14.01 0.72 -12.33
N VAL A 4 -13.70 -0.24 -11.48
CA VAL A 4 -13.37 -1.62 -11.89
C VAL A 4 -14.65 -2.32 -12.36
N LYS A 5 -14.56 -3.11 -13.42
CA LYS A 5 -15.70 -3.83 -13.97
C LYS A 5 -15.56 -5.34 -13.69
N PRO A 6 -16.65 -6.04 -13.40
CA PRO A 6 -16.61 -7.48 -13.06
C PRO A 6 -16.03 -8.37 -14.18
N ASN A 7 -15.99 -7.89 -15.40
CA ASN A 7 -15.47 -8.62 -16.55
C ASN A 7 -13.98 -8.38 -16.84
N TRP A 8 -13.29 -7.61 -16.00
CA TRP A 8 -11.85 -7.43 -16.16
C TRP A 8 -11.09 -8.70 -15.78
N HIS A 9 -10.16 -9.12 -16.60
CA HIS A 9 -9.45 -10.40 -16.43
C HIS A 9 -7.99 -10.38 -16.89
N ASP A 10 -7.53 -9.30 -17.52
CA ASP A 10 -6.13 -9.11 -17.88
C ASP A 10 -5.71 -7.63 -17.87
N SER A 11 -4.40 -7.37 -17.99
CA SER A 11 -3.85 -6.01 -17.91
C SER A 11 -4.31 -5.10 -19.04
N SER A 12 -4.84 -5.64 -20.13
CA SER A 12 -5.32 -4.84 -21.27
C SER A 12 -6.55 -4.01 -20.90
N ASP A 13 -7.33 -4.44 -19.93
CA ASP A 13 -8.49 -3.71 -19.42
C ASP A 13 -8.09 -2.36 -18.79
N LEU A 14 -6.88 -2.29 -18.21
CA LEU A 14 -6.39 -1.13 -17.49
C LEU A 14 -5.31 -0.36 -18.26
N ILE A 15 -4.32 -1.06 -18.82
CA ILE A 15 -3.16 -0.47 -19.51
C ILE A 15 -3.50 -0.18 -20.97
N GLY A 16 -4.17 -1.11 -21.63
CA GLY A 16 -4.49 -1.06 -23.06
C GLY A 16 -3.89 -2.22 -23.85
N TYR A 17 -4.12 -2.22 -25.15
CA TYR A 17 -3.74 -3.32 -26.04
C TYR A 17 -3.49 -2.87 -27.46
N VAL A 18 -2.73 -3.67 -28.21
CA VAL A 18 -2.52 -3.44 -29.66
C VAL A 18 -3.70 -4.00 -30.45
N SER A 19 -4.47 -3.12 -31.09
CA SER A 19 -5.55 -3.48 -32.01
C SER A 19 -5.01 -3.57 -33.45
N ARG A 20 -5.57 -4.51 -34.23
CA ARG A 20 -5.28 -4.65 -35.67
C ARG A 20 -6.54 -4.62 -36.56
N VAL A 21 -7.64 -4.12 -35.98
CA VAL A 21 -8.96 -4.08 -36.65
C VAL A 21 -8.95 -3.18 -37.87
N SER A 22 -8.18 -2.08 -37.86
CA SER A 22 -8.03 -1.16 -38.99
C SER A 22 -7.10 -1.67 -40.09
N GLY A 23 -6.50 -2.87 -39.96
CA GLY A 23 -5.48 -3.40 -40.86
C GLY A 23 -4.06 -2.90 -40.54
N LYS A 24 -3.90 -1.99 -39.58
CA LYS A 24 -2.64 -1.54 -39.02
C LYS A 24 -2.59 -1.81 -37.53
N ALA A 25 -1.39 -1.92 -36.99
CA ALA A 25 -1.23 -2.00 -35.52
C ALA A 25 -1.45 -0.62 -34.91
N GLU A 26 -2.40 -0.50 -34.01
CA GLU A 26 -2.74 0.70 -33.25
C GLU A 26 -2.87 0.33 -31.79
N PHE A 27 -2.26 1.11 -30.89
CA PHE A 27 -2.40 0.84 -29.46
C PHE A 27 -3.60 1.62 -28.87
N VAL A 28 -4.54 0.90 -28.30
CA VAL A 28 -5.68 1.48 -27.59
C VAL A 28 -5.28 1.67 -26.14
N ALA A 29 -4.93 2.90 -25.74
CA ALA A 29 -4.46 3.21 -24.40
C ALA A 29 -5.60 3.18 -23.38
N GLY A 30 -5.37 2.46 -22.28
CA GLY A 30 -6.22 2.49 -21.09
C GLY A 30 -6.07 3.77 -20.26
N GLU A 31 -7.01 4.02 -19.36
CA GLU A 31 -7.00 5.22 -18.51
C GLU A 31 -5.79 5.27 -17.58
N PHE A 32 -5.29 4.12 -17.14
CA PHE A 32 -4.10 4.03 -16.30
C PHE A 32 -2.86 4.62 -16.97
N LEU A 33 -2.62 4.23 -18.23
CA LEU A 33 -1.47 4.69 -18.99
C LEU A 33 -1.55 6.19 -19.29
N LYS A 34 -2.75 6.70 -19.64
CA LYS A 34 -2.98 8.12 -19.82
C LYS A 34 -2.71 8.94 -18.57
N PHE A 35 -3.05 8.37 -17.39
CA PHE A 35 -2.85 9.04 -16.13
C PHE A 35 -1.37 9.02 -15.69
N ILE A 36 -0.62 7.96 -16.01
CA ILE A 36 0.84 7.93 -15.85
C ILE A 36 1.51 9.04 -16.67
N ALA A 37 1.10 9.22 -17.94
CA ALA A 37 1.65 10.27 -18.78
C ALA A 37 1.44 11.67 -18.16
N LYS A 38 0.26 11.96 -17.64
CA LYS A 38 -0.02 13.22 -16.93
C LYS A 38 0.85 13.42 -15.68
N ALA A 39 1.13 12.35 -14.95
CA ALA A 39 1.99 12.43 -13.77
C ALA A 39 3.45 12.73 -14.17
N TRP A 40 3.92 12.24 -15.31
CA TRP A 40 5.22 12.59 -15.87
C TRP A 40 5.32 14.04 -16.36
N GLU A 41 4.22 14.63 -16.85
CA GLU A 41 4.18 16.04 -17.28
C GLU A 41 4.35 17.03 -16.10
N ASN A 42 4.04 16.58 -14.86
CA ASN A 42 4.14 17.42 -13.66
C ASN A 42 4.57 16.59 -12.45
N THR A 43 5.85 16.31 -12.37
CA THR A 43 6.45 15.48 -11.31
C THR A 43 6.43 16.14 -9.92
N GLU A 44 6.21 17.46 -9.84
CA GLU A 44 6.11 18.19 -8.58
C GLU A 44 4.73 18.13 -7.91
N THR A 45 3.77 17.49 -8.57
CA THR A 45 2.41 17.34 -8.04
C THR A 45 2.10 15.87 -7.83
N PRO A 46 1.58 15.44 -6.65
CA PRO A 46 1.17 14.06 -6.44
C PRO A 46 -0.10 13.74 -7.24
N TYR A 47 -0.11 12.57 -7.89
CA TYR A 47 -1.21 12.07 -8.69
C TYR A 47 -1.80 10.82 -8.06
N PHE A 48 -3.08 10.87 -7.68
CA PHE A 48 -3.80 9.74 -7.10
C PHE A 48 -4.69 9.08 -8.15
N LEU A 49 -4.43 7.82 -8.43
CA LEU A 49 -5.37 6.96 -9.15
C LEU A 49 -6.19 6.15 -8.15
N CYS A 50 -7.48 6.39 -8.09
CA CYS A 50 -8.41 5.58 -7.31
C CYS A 50 -9.05 4.52 -8.21
N LEU A 51 -8.83 3.25 -7.89
CA LEU A 51 -9.55 2.10 -8.43
C LEU A 51 -10.75 1.83 -7.52
N ASP A 52 -11.94 2.18 -8.00
CA ASP A 52 -13.17 2.04 -7.23
C ASP A 52 -13.69 0.61 -7.31
N GLU A 53 -14.04 0.04 -6.16
CA GLU A 53 -14.45 -1.36 -6.01
C GLU A 53 -13.41 -2.33 -6.62
N MET A 54 -12.15 -2.16 -6.21
CA MET A 54 -11.00 -2.84 -6.80
C MET A 54 -11.15 -4.36 -6.87
N ASN A 55 -11.88 -4.97 -5.94
CA ASN A 55 -12.11 -6.41 -5.85
C ASN A 55 -13.38 -6.93 -6.54
N LEU A 56 -14.03 -6.13 -7.39
CA LEU A 56 -15.10 -6.63 -8.29
C LEU A 56 -14.56 -7.58 -9.37
N ALA A 57 -13.26 -7.55 -9.65
CA ALA A 57 -12.56 -8.47 -10.53
C ALA A 57 -11.29 -8.98 -9.83
N PRO A 58 -10.71 -10.13 -10.26
CA PRO A 58 -9.49 -10.66 -9.67
C PRO A 58 -8.31 -9.68 -9.88
N VAL A 59 -7.89 -9.01 -8.81
CA VAL A 59 -6.86 -7.96 -8.85
C VAL A 59 -5.53 -8.48 -9.38
N GLU A 60 -5.14 -9.68 -9.01
CA GLU A 60 -3.91 -10.33 -9.46
C GLU A 60 -3.87 -10.64 -10.97
N GLN A 61 -5.01 -10.51 -11.67
CA GLN A 61 -5.10 -10.71 -13.11
C GLN A 61 -5.01 -9.37 -13.85
N TYR A 62 -5.99 -8.49 -13.65
CA TYR A 62 -6.04 -7.24 -14.41
C TYR A 62 -4.97 -6.22 -13.98
N PHE A 63 -4.41 -6.38 -12.77
CA PHE A 63 -3.39 -5.50 -12.20
C PHE A 63 -1.98 -6.15 -12.15
N ALA A 64 -1.81 -7.29 -12.80
CA ALA A 64 -0.59 -8.10 -12.77
C ALA A 64 0.67 -7.32 -13.14
N GLU A 65 0.62 -6.53 -14.21
CA GLU A 65 1.76 -5.75 -14.70
C GLU A 65 2.19 -4.69 -13.67
N TYR A 66 1.23 -3.95 -13.10
CA TYR A 66 1.54 -2.99 -12.04
C TYR A 66 2.16 -3.67 -10.82
N LEU A 67 1.58 -4.78 -10.37
CA LEU A 67 2.09 -5.53 -9.22
C LEU A 67 3.51 -6.05 -9.47
N SER A 68 3.85 -6.36 -10.71
CA SER A 68 5.22 -6.76 -11.10
C SER A 68 6.17 -5.58 -11.10
N VAL A 69 5.77 -4.48 -11.75
CA VAL A 69 6.63 -3.31 -11.93
C VAL A 69 6.94 -2.60 -10.61
N ILE A 70 5.98 -2.56 -9.68
CA ILE A 70 6.22 -1.91 -8.37
C ILE A 70 7.29 -2.64 -7.54
N GLU A 71 7.61 -3.90 -7.82
CA GLU A 71 8.71 -4.63 -7.20
C GLU A 71 10.09 -4.21 -7.71
N SER A 72 10.16 -3.62 -8.90
CA SER A 72 11.41 -3.14 -9.49
C SER A 72 11.84 -1.75 -9.00
N ARG A 73 11.07 -1.13 -8.09
CA ARG A 73 11.40 0.18 -7.53
C ARG A 73 12.78 0.21 -6.91
N LYS A 74 13.53 1.25 -7.25
CA LYS A 74 14.88 1.50 -6.74
C LYS A 74 15.01 2.97 -6.36
N SER A 75 15.53 3.23 -5.17
CA SER A 75 15.96 4.55 -4.72
C SER A 75 17.35 4.88 -5.24
N HIS A 76 17.61 6.15 -5.47
CA HIS A 76 18.90 6.68 -5.90
C HIS A 76 19.40 7.76 -4.92
N GLU A 77 20.70 8.02 -4.90
CA GLU A 77 21.34 8.99 -4.00
C GLU A 77 20.81 10.43 -4.18
N ASP A 78 20.29 10.75 -5.35
CA ASP A 78 19.66 12.05 -5.65
C ASP A 78 18.21 12.17 -5.16
N GLY A 79 17.69 11.16 -4.47
CA GLY A 79 16.32 11.10 -3.96
C GLY A 79 15.27 10.70 -5.02
N THR A 80 15.69 10.34 -6.23
CA THR A 80 14.76 9.82 -7.24
C THR A 80 14.45 8.35 -7.01
N VAL A 81 13.25 7.93 -7.42
CA VAL A 81 12.83 6.53 -7.43
C VAL A 81 12.44 6.14 -8.85
N THR A 82 13.03 5.07 -9.34
CA THR A 82 12.74 4.53 -10.68
C THR A 82 12.06 3.16 -10.61
N THR A 83 11.41 2.78 -11.71
CA THR A 83 10.83 1.44 -11.92
C THR A 83 11.27 0.91 -13.27
N ASP A 84 11.13 -0.39 -13.48
CA ASP A 84 11.07 -0.95 -14.83
C ASP A 84 9.84 -0.41 -15.57
N PRO A 85 9.80 -0.42 -16.91
CA PRO A 85 8.67 0.09 -17.66
C PRO A 85 7.43 -0.81 -17.50
N ILE A 86 6.27 -0.18 -17.30
CA ILE A 86 4.97 -0.88 -17.32
C ILE A 86 4.52 -1.18 -18.76
N LEU A 87 5.03 -0.42 -19.71
CA LEU A 87 4.93 -0.69 -21.14
C LEU A 87 6.31 -0.52 -21.77
N GLU A 88 6.85 -1.63 -22.25
CA GLU A 88 8.15 -1.66 -22.90
C GLU A 88 8.16 -0.81 -24.17
N LYS A 89 9.31 -0.18 -24.45
CA LYS A 89 9.50 0.52 -25.73
C LYS A 89 9.43 -0.44 -26.90
N SER A 90 8.92 0.04 -28.01
CA SER A 90 8.85 -0.72 -29.26
C SER A 90 9.38 0.08 -30.44
N ALA A 91 10.02 -0.59 -31.38
CA ALA A 91 10.44 0.00 -32.65
C ALA A 91 9.29 0.12 -33.67
N GLU A 92 8.12 -0.45 -33.36
CA GLU A 92 6.95 -0.40 -34.24
C GLU A 92 6.32 1.00 -34.25
N ASP A 93 5.73 1.38 -35.39
CA ASP A 93 5.15 2.72 -35.57
C ASP A 93 4.03 3.03 -34.56
N TRP A 94 3.25 2.02 -34.15
CA TRP A 94 2.19 2.21 -33.17
C TRP A 94 2.70 2.80 -31.84
N TYR A 95 3.94 2.46 -31.44
CA TYR A 95 4.48 2.98 -30.19
C TYR A 95 4.81 4.48 -30.26
N ARG A 96 5.32 4.94 -31.41
CA ARG A 96 5.56 6.38 -31.65
C ARG A 96 4.26 7.16 -31.71
N VAL A 97 3.22 6.58 -32.32
CA VAL A 97 1.88 7.18 -32.35
C VAL A 97 1.33 7.27 -30.93
N LEU A 98 1.36 6.17 -30.18
CA LEU A 98 0.93 6.13 -28.77
C LEU A 98 1.61 7.22 -27.94
N THR A 99 2.94 7.32 -27.97
CA THR A 99 3.66 8.31 -27.16
C THR A 99 3.28 9.74 -27.53
N SER A 100 2.97 10.02 -28.78
CA SER A 100 2.48 11.34 -29.23
C SER A 100 1.03 11.63 -28.84
N GLU A 101 0.21 10.59 -28.64
CA GLU A 101 -1.17 10.72 -28.16
C GLU A 101 -1.24 10.88 -26.63
N LEU A 102 -0.29 10.28 -25.90
CA LEU A 102 -0.24 10.34 -24.46
C LEU A 102 0.21 11.68 -23.92
N THR A 103 1.12 12.38 -24.63
CA THR A 103 1.65 13.66 -24.16
C THR A 103 2.10 14.57 -25.31
N ASN A 104 1.91 15.88 -25.10
CA ASN A 104 2.46 16.94 -25.97
C ASN A 104 3.81 17.48 -25.48
N ASP A 105 4.28 17.03 -24.32
CA ASP A 105 5.60 17.41 -23.78
C ASP A 105 6.69 16.59 -24.49
N ASP A 106 7.57 17.27 -25.20
CA ASP A 106 8.65 16.64 -25.98
C ASP A 106 9.65 15.89 -25.08
N ASN A 107 9.91 16.36 -23.85
CA ASN A 107 10.84 15.72 -22.93
C ASN A 107 10.25 14.41 -22.40
N VAL A 108 8.98 14.43 -22.00
CA VAL A 108 8.26 13.24 -21.54
C VAL A 108 8.15 12.22 -22.68
N ARG A 109 7.82 12.69 -23.89
CA ARG A 109 7.73 11.80 -25.06
C ARG A 109 9.07 11.17 -25.41
N ASN A 110 10.16 11.92 -25.40
CA ASN A 110 11.51 11.39 -25.66
C ASN A 110 11.90 10.36 -24.60
N ARG A 111 11.61 10.62 -23.35
CA ARG A 111 11.81 9.66 -22.26
C ARG A 111 11.08 8.34 -22.53
N PHE A 112 9.81 8.39 -22.92
CA PHE A 112 9.04 7.19 -23.24
C PHE A 112 9.65 6.41 -24.42
N LEU A 113 10.16 7.11 -25.42
CA LEU A 113 10.81 6.48 -26.58
C LEU A 113 12.15 5.82 -26.21
N GLU A 114 12.88 6.35 -25.24
CA GLU A 114 14.19 5.86 -24.83
C GLU A 114 14.12 4.77 -23.77
N GLU A 115 13.25 4.91 -22.77
CA GLU A 115 13.21 4.07 -21.58
C GLU A 115 12.01 3.13 -21.53
N GLY A 116 10.95 3.36 -22.35
CA GLY A 116 9.63 2.78 -22.13
C GLY A 116 8.79 3.66 -21.21
N ILE A 117 7.56 3.24 -20.89
CA ILE A 117 6.68 3.99 -20.00
C ILE A 117 6.82 3.44 -18.59
N CYS A 118 7.61 4.13 -17.76
CA CYS A 118 7.83 3.79 -16.35
C CYS A 118 6.79 4.50 -15.46
N ILE A 119 6.63 4.01 -14.22
CA ILE A 119 5.76 4.65 -13.23
C ILE A 119 6.53 5.78 -12.55
N PRO A 120 6.04 7.04 -12.62
CA PRO A 120 6.71 8.14 -11.94
C PRO A 120 6.53 8.09 -10.42
N GLN A 121 7.48 8.65 -9.69
CA GLN A 121 7.53 8.63 -8.23
C GLN A 121 6.31 9.28 -7.56
N ASN A 122 5.74 10.31 -8.19
CA ASN A 122 4.58 11.06 -7.73
C ASN A 122 3.23 10.39 -8.05
N PHE A 123 3.23 9.14 -8.53
CA PHE A 123 2.03 8.39 -8.90
C PHE A 123 1.63 7.42 -7.78
N ILE A 124 0.48 7.63 -7.19
CA ILE A 124 -0.03 6.89 -6.03
C ILE A 124 -1.31 6.18 -6.43
N VAL A 125 -1.37 4.87 -6.21
CA VAL A 125 -2.57 4.07 -6.45
C VAL A 125 -3.29 3.80 -5.14
N VAL A 126 -4.60 4.03 -5.14
CA VAL A 126 -5.50 3.73 -4.03
C VAL A 126 -6.64 2.87 -4.56
N GLY A 127 -6.98 1.80 -3.87
CA GLY A 127 -8.15 0.97 -4.19
C GLY A 127 -9.19 1.04 -3.08
N THR A 128 -10.45 1.25 -3.44
CA THR A 128 -11.57 1.03 -2.50
C THR A 128 -12.02 -0.41 -2.59
N VAL A 129 -12.42 -0.98 -1.46
CA VAL A 129 -12.75 -2.40 -1.34
C VAL A 129 -13.97 -2.57 -0.46
N ASN A 130 -14.94 -3.33 -0.94
CA ASN A 130 -16.01 -3.86 -0.13
C ASN A 130 -15.83 -5.38 -0.06
N MET A 131 -15.66 -5.89 1.14
CA MET A 131 -15.52 -7.35 1.35
C MET A 131 -16.89 -7.94 1.66
N ASP A 132 -17.64 -8.26 0.61
CA ASP A 132 -18.91 -8.95 0.69
C ASP A 132 -18.82 -10.34 0.02
N GLU A 133 -19.91 -11.13 0.09
CA GLU A 133 -19.97 -12.49 -0.45
C GLU A 133 -19.85 -12.54 -1.98
N THR A 134 -19.98 -11.43 -2.66
CA THR A 134 -20.02 -11.33 -4.13
C THR A 134 -18.72 -10.84 -4.75
N THR A 135 -17.77 -10.41 -3.93
CA THR A 135 -16.47 -9.85 -4.36
C THR A 135 -15.34 -10.86 -4.23
N PHE A 136 -14.24 -10.60 -4.94
CA PHE A 136 -13.05 -11.47 -4.88
C PHE A 136 -12.20 -11.13 -3.64
N SER A 137 -11.72 -12.17 -2.95
CA SER A 137 -10.68 -12.02 -1.91
C SER A 137 -9.34 -11.66 -2.54
N PHE A 138 -8.48 -11.01 -1.78
CA PHE A 138 -7.13 -10.69 -2.24
C PHE A 138 -6.19 -11.88 -2.11
N SER A 139 -5.42 -12.12 -3.18
CA SER A 139 -4.28 -13.02 -3.09
C SER A 139 -3.17 -12.41 -2.23
N ARG A 140 -2.30 -13.25 -1.68
CA ARG A 140 -1.11 -12.79 -0.95
C ARG A 140 -0.21 -11.88 -1.78
N LYS A 141 -0.16 -12.08 -3.11
CA LYS A 141 0.62 -11.23 -4.02
C LYS A 141 0.17 -9.77 -3.97
N VAL A 142 -1.12 -9.53 -3.82
CA VAL A 142 -1.68 -8.17 -3.67
C VAL A 142 -1.38 -7.64 -2.27
N LEU A 143 -1.70 -8.39 -1.21
CA LEU A 143 -1.52 -7.96 0.18
C LEU A 143 -0.05 -7.71 0.54
N ASP A 144 0.88 -8.44 -0.06
CA ASP A 144 2.32 -8.21 0.12
C ASP A 144 2.78 -6.83 -0.40
N ARG A 145 2.03 -6.22 -1.32
CA ARG A 145 2.36 -4.93 -1.96
C ARG A 145 1.47 -3.78 -1.54
N ALA A 146 0.36 -4.07 -0.89
CA ALA A 146 -0.60 -3.08 -0.44
C ALA A 146 -0.42 -2.75 1.04
N MET A 147 -0.74 -1.51 1.41
CA MET A 147 -1.04 -1.09 2.78
C MET A 147 -2.56 -1.11 2.94
N THR A 148 -3.05 -1.83 3.94
CA THR A 148 -4.50 -1.98 4.18
C THR A 148 -4.94 -0.99 5.24
N ILE A 149 -5.88 -0.11 4.89
CA ILE A 149 -6.50 0.83 5.84
C ILE A 149 -7.96 0.44 5.99
N GLU A 150 -8.36 0.07 7.20
CA GLU A 150 -9.75 -0.23 7.54
C GLU A 150 -10.51 1.05 7.90
N MET A 151 -11.71 1.24 7.35
CA MET A 151 -12.56 2.41 7.56
C MET A 151 -13.87 2.01 8.26
N ASN A 152 -13.78 1.16 9.29
CA ASN A 152 -14.94 0.56 9.95
C ASN A 152 -15.49 1.38 11.12
N GLU A 153 -14.74 2.35 11.66
CA GLU A 153 -15.23 3.22 12.73
C GLU A 153 -16.20 4.26 12.14
N VAL A 154 -17.44 4.23 12.61
CA VAL A 154 -18.48 5.16 12.18
C VAL A 154 -18.83 6.10 13.32
N ASP A 155 -18.51 7.38 13.17
CA ASP A 155 -19.04 8.44 14.03
C ASP A 155 -20.41 8.88 13.51
N LEU A 156 -21.49 8.38 14.14
CA LEU A 156 -22.88 8.71 13.76
C LEU A 156 -23.22 10.20 13.96
N HIS A 157 -22.44 10.93 14.75
CA HIS A 157 -22.60 12.38 14.94
C HIS A 157 -21.67 13.20 14.03
N GLY A 158 -20.69 12.57 13.41
CA GLY A 158 -19.74 13.21 12.50
C GLY A 158 -20.42 13.90 11.34
N GLY A 159 -20.02 15.14 11.05
CA GLY A 159 -20.55 15.90 9.91
C GLY A 159 -21.96 16.48 10.07
N LEU A 160 -22.67 16.20 11.17
CA LEU A 160 -24.05 16.70 11.37
C LEU A 160 -24.09 18.17 11.78
N THR A 161 -23.13 18.64 12.57
CA THR A 161 -23.08 20.02 13.07
C THR A 161 -22.15 20.92 12.28
N LYS A 162 -21.10 20.35 11.69
CA LYS A 162 -20.16 21.01 10.78
C LYS A 162 -19.86 20.08 9.61
N ARG A 163 -19.75 20.62 8.40
CA ARG A 163 -19.15 19.88 7.30
C ARG A 163 -17.68 19.63 7.64
N HIS A 164 -17.16 18.48 7.27
CA HIS A 164 -15.73 18.21 7.40
C HIS A 164 -14.93 19.32 6.72
N GLU A 165 -13.91 19.82 7.40
CA GLU A 165 -12.99 20.80 6.81
C GLU A 165 -12.23 20.08 5.69
N SER A 166 -12.09 20.75 4.54
CA SER A 166 -11.25 20.19 3.49
C SER A 166 -9.80 20.22 3.97
N ILE A 167 -9.13 19.09 3.90
CA ILE A 167 -7.68 19.01 4.06
C ILE A 167 -7.08 19.93 2.98
N GLY A 168 -6.15 20.79 3.36
CA GLY A 168 -5.42 21.65 2.41
C GLY A 168 -4.70 20.83 1.34
N LYS A 169 -4.11 21.48 0.36
CA LYS A 169 -3.27 20.79 -0.63
C LYS A 169 -2.02 20.27 0.06
N LEU A 170 -1.83 18.96 0.03
CA LEU A 170 -0.59 18.31 0.44
C LEU A 170 0.41 18.37 -0.73
N SER A 171 1.68 18.55 -0.42
CA SER A 171 2.78 18.59 -1.38
C SER A 171 3.43 17.22 -1.59
N ASN A 172 4.32 17.12 -2.57
CA ASN A 172 5.15 15.92 -2.73
C ASN A 172 5.98 15.60 -1.48
N ALA A 173 6.46 16.62 -0.76
CA ALA A 173 7.25 16.43 0.45
C ALA A 173 6.50 15.62 1.54
N GLU A 174 5.17 15.71 1.54
CA GLU A 174 4.31 14.99 2.51
C GLU A 174 3.82 13.64 1.99
N LEU A 175 3.73 13.47 0.66
CA LEU A 175 3.05 12.32 0.05
C LEU A 175 3.97 11.39 -0.75
N VAL A 176 5.14 11.88 -1.17
CA VAL A 176 6.06 11.15 -2.05
C VAL A 176 7.37 10.90 -1.33
N GLY A 177 7.63 9.64 -1.00
CA GLY A 177 8.88 9.24 -0.35
C GLY A 177 10.01 9.00 -1.37
N SER A 178 11.25 9.21 -0.93
CA SER A 178 12.47 8.92 -1.69
C SER A 178 13.14 7.59 -1.29
N ALA A 179 12.71 6.98 -0.20
CA ALA A 179 13.21 5.71 0.29
C ALA A 179 12.32 4.55 -0.17
N VAL A 180 12.93 3.41 -0.52
CA VAL A 180 12.25 2.20 -1.00
C VAL A 180 12.59 1.00 -0.12
N GLU A 181 13.84 0.91 0.32
CA GLU A 181 14.33 -0.20 1.14
C GLU A 181 14.70 0.25 2.55
N GLY A 182 14.73 -0.70 3.50
CA GLY A 182 15.10 -0.39 4.88
C GLY A 182 16.51 0.19 5.02
N VAL A 183 17.42 -0.15 4.12
CA VAL A 183 18.79 0.40 4.11
C VAL A 183 18.82 1.91 3.86
N ASP A 184 17.82 2.45 3.15
CA ASP A 184 17.73 3.87 2.82
C ASP A 184 17.52 4.76 4.06
N VAL A 185 17.00 4.17 5.15
CA VAL A 185 16.71 4.88 6.41
C VAL A 185 17.51 4.35 7.61
N TYR A 186 18.03 3.12 7.53
CA TYR A 186 18.62 2.45 8.70
C TYR A 186 19.80 3.20 9.31
N ASN A 187 20.71 3.71 8.49
CA ASN A 187 21.92 4.37 8.99
C ASN A 187 21.63 5.70 9.69
N ASP A 188 20.61 6.42 9.25
CA ASP A 188 20.23 7.72 9.81
C ASP A 188 19.34 7.58 11.06
N TYR A 189 18.64 6.44 11.20
CA TYR A 189 17.68 6.17 12.27
C TYR A 189 17.91 4.82 12.95
N THR A 190 19.18 4.44 13.18
CA THR A 190 19.57 3.10 13.68
C THR A 190 18.79 2.70 14.93
N ASP A 191 18.74 3.56 15.98
CA ASP A 191 18.06 3.26 17.24
C ASP A 191 16.56 2.98 17.06
N VAL A 192 15.89 3.78 16.22
CA VAL A 192 14.46 3.61 15.91
C VAL A 192 14.22 2.34 15.11
N CYS A 193 15.09 2.08 14.14
CA CYS A 193 15.02 0.88 13.31
C CYS A 193 15.27 -0.39 14.14
N ASP A 194 16.20 -0.37 15.07
CA ASP A 194 16.47 -1.51 15.95
C ASP A 194 15.29 -1.80 16.90
N ILE A 195 14.63 -0.76 17.41
CA ILE A 195 13.36 -0.90 18.16
C ILE A 195 12.29 -1.58 17.28
N ALA A 196 12.11 -1.09 16.06
CA ALA A 196 11.11 -1.64 15.14
C ALA A 196 11.43 -3.10 14.76
N LEU A 197 12.69 -3.42 14.51
CA LEU A 197 13.15 -4.79 14.22
C LEU A 197 12.95 -5.72 15.42
N GLY A 198 13.27 -5.26 16.63
CA GLY A 198 13.07 -6.03 17.85
C GLY A 198 11.60 -6.35 18.12
N TYR A 199 10.69 -5.40 17.83
CA TYR A 199 9.26 -5.63 17.90
C TYR A 199 8.80 -6.62 16.82
N LEU A 200 9.14 -6.36 15.56
CA LEU A 200 8.74 -7.20 14.43
C LEU A 200 9.23 -8.64 14.59
N GLN A 201 10.44 -8.84 15.11
CA GLN A 201 10.99 -10.18 15.35
C GLN A 201 10.12 -10.96 16.33
N LYS A 202 9.71 -10.35 17.46
CA LYS A 202 8.83 -11.00 18.45
C LYS A 202 7.48 -11.41 17.85
N VAL A 203 6.87 -10.52 17.05
CA VAL A 203 5.61 -10.82 16.35
C VAL A 203 5.81 -11.95 15.33
N ASN A 204 6.90 -11.90 14.57
CA ASN A 204 7.20 -12.89 13.55
C ASN A 204 7.60 -14.27 14.12
N ASP A 205 8.18 -14.31 15.32
CA ASP A 205 8.47 -15.57 16.03
C ASP A 205 7.18 -16.32 16.39
N VAL A 206 6.11 -15.61 16.76
CA VAL A 206 4.79 -16.20 16.98
C VAL A 206 4.21 -16.80 15.69
N LEU A 207 4.55 -16.22 14.53
CA LEU A 207 4.10 -16.68 13.21
C LEU A 207 4.95 -17.82 12.64
N GLU A 208 6.00 -18.27 13.36
CA GLU A 208 6.86 -19.38 12.89
C GLU A 208 6.04 -20.64 12.66
N GLY A 209 6.31 -21.33 11.54
CA GLY A 209 5.58 -22.52 11.14
C GLY A 209 4.19 -22.27 10.55
N THR A 210 3.71 -21.03 10.54
CA THR A 210 2.44 -20.65 9.91
C THR A 210 2.67 -20.09 8.49
N PRO A 211 1.64 -20.09 7.64
CA PRO A 211 1.74 -19.43 6.34
C PRO A 211 1.77 -17.90 6.42
N PHE A 212 1.66 -17.30 7.59
CA PHE A 212 1.54 -15.85 7.81
C PHE A 212 2.87 -15.19 8.14
N LYS A 213 3.94 -15.96 8.34
CA LYS A 213 5.29 -15.46 8.60
C LYS A 213 5.67 -14.42 7.56
N VAL A 214 6.23 -13.30 8.03
CA VAL A 214 6.64 -12.17 7.18
C VAL A 214 8.13 -12.24 6.83
N ALA A 215 8.52 -11.54 5.75
CA ALA A 215 9.86 -11.57 5.20
C ALA A 215 10.41 -10.15 4.96
N TYR A 216 11.51 -10.05 4.21
CA TYR A 216 12.29 -8.82 4.02
C TYR A 216 11.49 -7.62 3.51
N ARG A 217 10.48 -7.81 2.64
CA ARG A 217 9.64 -6.71 2.17
C ARG A 217 8.89 -6.07 3.34
N THR A 218 8.17 -6.86 4.13
CA THR A 218 7.45 -6.36 5.29
C THR A 218 8.41 -5.70 6.31
N ARG A 219 9.61 -6.26 6.51
CA ARG A 219 10.65 -5.61 7.32
C ARG A 219 10.96 -4.21 6.80
N ASN A 220 11.24 -4.04 5.52
CA ASN A 220 11.54 -2.75 4.92
C ASN A 220 10.37 -1.77 5.13
N GLU A 221 9.14 -2.23 4.90
CA GLU A 221 7.93 -1.42 5.10
C GLU A 221 7.75 -0.99 6.55
N PHE A 222 8.06 -1.86 7.54
CA PHE A 222 8.05 -1.49 8.95
C PHE A 222 9.03 -0.36 9.25
N LEU A 223 10.28 -0.47 8.78
CA LEU A 223 11.29 0.56 9.01
C LEU A 223 10.90 1.89 8.38
N LEU A 224 10.50 1.87 7.11
CA LEU A 224 10.06 3.07 6.40
C LEU A 224 8.84 3.71 7.06
N TYR A 225 7.84 2.91 7.44
CA TYR A 225 6.62 3.42 8.06
C TYR A 225 6.91 4.09 9.40
N VAL A 226 7.68 3.44 10.28
CA VAL A 226 8.01 3.98 11.59
C VAL A 226 8.83 5.26 11.47
N VAL A 227 9.86 5.29 10.63
CA VAL A 227 10.70 6.48 10.43
C VAL A 227 9.88 7.65 9.87
N ASN A 228 9.04 7.40 8.86
CA ASN A 228 8.20 8.43 8.25
C ASN A 228 7.09 8.95 9.19
N ASN A 229 6.78 8.23 10.28
CA ASN A 229 5.83 8.69 11.28
C ASN A 229 6.46 9.56 12.38
N LEU A 230 7.78 9.61 12.54
CA LEU A 230 8.46 10.42 13.55
C LEU A 230 8.08 11.91 13.53
N PRO A 231 7.90 12.58 12.39
CA PRO A 231 7.46 13.97 12.33
C PRO A 231 6.05 14.22 12.88
N TYR A 232 5.19 13.19 12.92
CA TYR A 232 3.80 13.30 13.40
C TYR A 232 3.72 13.11 14.92
N CYS A 233 4.47 13.95 15.65
CA CYS A 233 4.63 13.91 17.10
C CYS A 233 3.66 14.83 17.86
N LYS A 234 2.50 15.12 17.30
CA LYS A 234 1.46 15.93 17.97
C LYS A 234 0.15 15.18 18.06
N ASP A 235 -0.58 15.40 19.17
CA ASP A 235 -1.94 14.92 19.32
C ASP A 235 -2.96 15.85 18.59
N GLU A 236 -4.25 15.48 18.61
CA GLU A 236 -5.34 16.25 18.00
C GLU A 236 -5.49 17.67 18.59
N ASN A 237 -4.96 17.91 19.79
CA ASN A 237 -5.00 19.20 20.49
C ASN A 237 -3.72 20.01 20.24
N GLY A 238 -2.75 19.46 19.50
CA GLY A 238 -1.47 20.07 19.18
C GLY A 238 -0.40 19.92 20.27
N ASN A 239 -0.61 19.08 21.30
CA ASN A 239 0.39 18.78 22.32
C ASN A 239 1.45 17.82 21.78
N ASP A 240 2.69 17.99 22.24
CA ASP A 240 3.79 17.10 21.84
C ASP A 240 3.61 15.71 22.46
N LEU A 241 3.79 14.69 21.63
CA LEU A 241 3.80 13.28 22.02
C LEU A 241 5.25 12.82 22.23
N GLU A 242 5.46 11.93 23.19
CA GLU A 242 6.76 11.32 23.39
C GLU A 242 7.13 10.41 22.20
N GLN A 243 8.40 10.39 21.84
CA GLN A 243 8.89 9.61 20.70
C GLN A 243 8.54 8.13 20.82
N GLY A 244 8.63 7.54 22.01
CA GLY A 244 8.25 6.15 22.26
C GLY A 244 6.79 5.87 21.93
N TYR A 245 5.88 6.82 22.24
CA TYR A 245 4.48 6.72 21.88
C TYR A 245 4.27 6.78 20.36
N VAL A 246 4.95 7.69 19.66
CA VAL A 246 4.87 7.83 18.20
C VAL A 246 5.34 6.54 17.51
N ILE A 247 6.47 5.98 17.96
CA ILE A 247 7.00 4.71 17.44
C ILE A 247 6.00 3.57 17.71
N ALA A 248 5.48 3.45 18.92
CA ALA A 248 4.54 2.38 19.28
C ALA A 248 3.23 2.49 18.48
N ARG A 249 2.70 3.70 18.28
CA ARG A 249 1.54 3.93 17.40
C ARG A 249 1.81 3.47 15.98
N ALA A 250 2.94 3.87 15.40
CA ALA A 250 3.32 3.46 14.04
C ALA A 250 3.51 1.94 13.92
N LEU A 251 4.09 1.30 14.95
CA LEU A 251 4.24 -0.16 14.99
C LEU A 251 2.88 -0.87 15.04
N ASP A 252 1.94 -0.36 15.83
CA ASP A 252 0.59 -0.92 15.89
C ASP A 252 -0.15 -0.80 14.56
N GLU A 253 -0.12 0.39 13.94
CA GLU A 253 -0.76 0.66 12.66
C GLU A 253 -0.20 -0.24 11.56
N ILE A 254 1.13 -0.31 11.40
CA ILE A 254 1.76 -1.15 10.36
C ILE A 254 1.53 -2.65 10.62
N THR A 255 1.42 -3.07 11.89
CA THR A 255 1.08 -4.45 12.24
C THR A 255 -0.31 -4.80 11.74
N SER A 256 -1.29 -3.95 11.96
CA SER A 256 -2.64 -4.13 11.42
C SER A 256 -2.63 -4.20 9.90
N MET A 257 -1.97 -3.22 9.24
CA MET A 257 -1.96 -3.08 7.78
C MET A 257 -1.24 -4.21 7.05
N LYS A 258 -0.16 -4.78 7.61
CA LYS A 258 0.76 -5.68 6.90
C LYS A 258 0.85 -7.09 7.47
N VAL A 259 0.54 -7.27 8.74
CA VAL A 259 0.60 -8.58 9.39
C VAL A 259 -0.80 -9.16 9.54
N LEU A 260 -1.70 -8.44 10.22
CA LEU A 260 -3.04 -8.94 10.50
C LEU A 260 -3.89 -9.07 9.23
N SER A 261 -3.75 -8.15 8.28
CA SER A 261 -4.48 -8.16 7.00
C SER A 261 -4.27 -9.43 6.16
N ARG A 262 -3.27 -10.24 6.50
CA ARG A 262 -2.92 -11.51 5.82
C ARG A 262 -3.44 -12.75 6.55
N ILE A 263 -3.99 -12.56 7.77
CA ILE A 263 -4.43 -13.67 8.61
C ILE A 263 -5.89 -13.98 8.32
N GLU A 264 -6.10 -15.16 7.73
CA GLU A 264 -7.42 -15.69 7.45
C GLU A 264 -7.37 -17.22 7.40
N GLY A 265 -8.44 -17.87 7.80
CA GLY A 265 -8.58 -19.32 7.70
C GLY A 265 -9.53 -19.91 8.73
N ASP A 266 -9.68 -21.23 8.61
CA ASP A 266 -10.35 -22.04 9.58
C ASP A 266 -9.49 -22.26 10.84
N ASP A 267 -10.05 -22.94 11.82
CA ASP A 267 -9.40 -23.25 13.11
C ASP A 267 -8.14 -24.13 12.98
N THR A 268 -7.94 -24.79 11.83
CA THR A 268 -6.70 -25.53 11.54
C THR A 268 -5.55 -24.65 11.11
N LYS A 269 -5.83 -23.48 10.51
CA LYS A 269 -4.83 -22.50 10.07
C LYS A 269 -4.64 -21.37 11.07
N VAL A 270 -5.73 -20.94 11.70
CA VAL A 270 -5.77 -19.84 12.66
C VAL A 270 -6.37 -20.36 13.95
N SER A 271 -5.53 -20.77 14.90
CA SER A 271 -5.98 -21.26 16.20
C SER A 271 -6.20 -20.12 17.20
N ASP A 272 -7.04 -20.36 18.23
CA ASP A 272 -7.18 -19.47 19.38
C ASP A 272 -5.83 -19.16 20.03
N GLU A 273 -4.97 -20.18 20.17
CA GLU A 273 -3.62 -20.04 20.74
C GLU A 273 -2.75 -19.09 19.91
N LEU A 274 -2.82 -19.16 18.56
CA LEU A 274 -2.10 -18.26 17.68
C LEU A 274 -2.55 -16.81 17.90
N LEU A 275 -3.86 -16.54 17.96
CA LEU A 275 -4.40 -15.20 18.18
C LEU A 275 -4.06 -14.67 19.57
N ASP A 276 -4.08 -15.51 20.61
CA ASP A 276 -3.69 -15.12 21.98
C ASP A 276 -2.19 -14.80 22.06
N ASN A 277 -1.34 -15.62 21.46
CA ASN A 277 0.10 -15.39 21.43
C ASN A 277 0.47 -14.13 20.66
N LEU A 278 -0.21 -13.87 19.53
CA LEU A 278 -0.05 -12.62 18.79
C LEU A 278 -0.49 -11.41 19.61
N SER A 279 -1.66 -11.49 20.25
CA SER A 279 -2.17 -10.42 21.11
C SER A 279 -1.16 -10.08 22.20
N LYS A 280 -0.61 -11.11 22.86
CA LYS A 280 0.39 -10.93 23.90
C LYS A 280 1.69 -10.32 23.38
N ALA A 281 2.22 -10.84 22.25
CA ALA A 281 3.47 -10.32 21.67
C ALA A 281 3.34 -8.84 21.25
N ILE A 282 2.19 -8.46 20.67
CA ILE A 282 1.89 -7.09 20.30
C ILE A 282 1.76 -6.20 21.53
N GLU A 283 0.95 -6.60 22.51
CA GLU A 283 0.75 -5.82 23.73
C GLU A 283 2.06 -5.58 24.50
N ASP A 284 2.83 -6.64 24.78
CA ASP A 284 4.11 -6.55 25.47
C ASP A 284 5.12 -5.72 24.67
N GLY A 285 5.11 -5.85 23.34
CA GLY A 285 5.98 -5.10 22.44
C GLY A 285 5.66 -3.61 22.45
N LEU A 286 4.41 -3.23 22.31
CA LEU A 286 3.97 -1.83 22.32
C LEU A 286 4.26 -1.17 23.69
N LYS A 287 3.96 -1.85 24.80
CA LYS A 287 4.27 -1.37 26.16
C LYS A 287 5.78 -1.17 26.38
N THR A 288 6.61 -2.07 25.84
CA THR A 288 8.06 -1.94 25.94
C THR A 288 8.56 -0.67 25.24
N VAL A 289 7.93 -0.27 24.14
CA VAL A 289 8.34 0.88 23.32
C VAL A 289 7.77 2.19 23.87
N SER A 290 6.48 2.24 24.21
CA SER A 290 5.81 3.47 24.67
C SER A 290 6.03 3.76 26.15
N GLY A 291 6.41 2.76 26.96
CA GLY A 291 6.37 2.82 28.41
C GLY A 291 4.97 2.53 28.97
N GLU A 292 4.91 2.13 30.26
CA GLU A 292 3.65 1.71 30.91
C GLU A 292 2.64 2.85 31.07
N GLU A 293 3.12 4.09 31.22
CA GLU A 293 2.28 5.27 31.46
C GLU A 293 1.67 5.84 30.18
N ASN A 294 2.26 5.55 29.01
CA ASN A 294 1.88 6.08 27.67
C ASN A 294 1.30 4.99 26.75
N THR A 295 0.31 4.26 27.22
CA THR A 295 -0.26 3.13 26.47
C THR A 295 -0.99 3.59 25.21
N VAL A 296 -0.62 3.05 24.06
CA VAL A 296 -1.30 3.27 22.77
C VAL A 296 -2.66 2.57 22.78
N LYS A 297 -3.72 3.24 22.30
CA LYS A 297 -4.99 2.57 21.99
C LYS A 297 -4.80 1.72 20.74
N SER A 298 -4.49 0.44 20.94
CA SER A 298 -4.10 -0.45 19.85
C SER A 298 -5.28 -0.87 18.97
N ILE A 299 -5.18 -0.57 17.67
CA ILE A 299 -6.11 -1.04 16.65
C ILE A 299 -5.87 -2.53 16.34
N SER A 300 -4.62 -2.99 16.39
CA SER A 300 -4.26 -4.39 16.19
C SER A 300 -4.87 -5.31 17.24
N LEU A 301 -4.81 -4.92 18.53
CA LEU A 301 -5.42 -5.70 19.62
C LEU A 301 -6.95 -5.72 19.52
N ALA A 302 -7.56 -4.60 19.14
CA ALA A 302 -9.01 -4.54 18.89
C ALA A 302 -9.41 -5.50 17.76
N LYS A 303 -8.63 -5.51 16.67
CA LYS A 303 -8.86 -6.41 15.52
C LYS A 303 -8.68 -7.89 15.88
N LEU A 304 -7.63 -8.23 16.61
CA LEU A 304 -7.41 -9.62 17.06
C LEU A 304 -8.55 -10.13 17.96
N LYS A 305 -9.09 -9.26 18.81
CA LYS A 305 -10.27 -9.59 19.64
C LYS A 305 -11.50 -9.88 18.77
N GLU A 306 -11.72 -9.08 17.72
CA GLU A 306 -12.79 -9.29 16.74
C GLU A 306 -12.59 -10.63 15.99
N MET A 307 -11.39 -10.87 15.48
CA MET A 307 -11.04 -12.10 14.77
C MET A 307 -11.22 -13.35 15.65
N LYS A 308 -10.85 -13.25 16.93
CA LYS A 308 -11.04 -14.32 17.90
C LYS A 308 -12.53 -14.61 18.16
N ALA A 309 -13.36 -13.56 18.26
CA ALA A 309 -14.79 -13.73 18.42
C ALA A 309 -15.43 -14.45 17.20
N LYS A 310 -14.95 -14.16 15.99
CA LYS A 310 -15.41 -14.82 14.74
C LYS A 310 -14.97 -16.27 14.63
N LEU A 311 -13.79 -16.61 15.15
CA LEU A 311 -13.24 -17.97 15.10
C LEU A 311 -14.14 -18.99 15.78
N VAL A 312 -14.99 -18.60 16.71
CA VAL A 312 -16.01 -19.46 17.36
C VAL A 312 -16.95 -20.11 16.31
N SER A 313 -17.15 -19.47 15.15
CA SER A 313 -17.92 -20.02 14.03
C SER A 313 -17.12 -20.98 13.13
N GLY A 314 -15.85 -21.26 13.46
CA GLY A 314 -14.96 -22.15 12.72
C GLY A 314 -14.12 -21.47 11.63
N TYR A 315 -14.25 -20.15 11.44
CA TYR A 315 -13.48 -19.38 10.47
C TYR A 315 -13.27 -17.94 10.96
N THR A 316 -12.12 -17.40 10.65
CA THR A 316 -11.83 -15.98 10.90
C THR A 316 -11.04 -15.35 9.75
N SER A 317 -11.24 -14.06 9.57
CA SER A 317 -10.51 -13.24 8.62
C SER A 317 -10.38 -11.84 9.15
N PHE A 318 -9.29 -11.15 8.79
CA PHE A 318 -9.14 -9.73 9.03
C PHE A 318 -10.26 -8.93 8.33
N TRP A 319 -10.67 -9.38 7.14
CA TRP A 319 -11.56 -8.68 6.20
C TRP A 319 -13.06 -8.83 6.48
N SER A 320 -13.47 -9.67 7.37
CA SER A 320 -14.89 -10.02 7.57
C SER A 320 -15.49 -9.33 8.77
#